data_00037bc1f9d0ca81ce4914d04bd30741
#
_entry.id   00037bc1f9d0ca81ce4914d04bd30741
#
_cell.length_a   1.000
_cell.length_b   1.000
_cell.length_c   1.000
_cell.angle_alpha   90.00
_cell.angle_beta   90.00
_cell.angle_gamma   90.00
#
_symmetry.space_group_name_H-M   'P 1'
#
loop_
_entity.id
_entity.type
_entity.pdbx_description
1 polymer ?
#
loop_
_entity_poly.entity_id
_entity_poly.type
_entity_poly.pdbx_seq_one_letter_code
_entity_poly.pdbx_strand_id
1 'polypeptide(L)'
;MPAQPSSLKGKAFNPPINGGMGRQLPRIEGNINKENTVVAALSRGYVVASAGARGRTNKDDKGKYYGKAPAGLVDLKAGIRYLRFNDDKMPGDANKIISNGTSAGGAMSALLGSTGNHPDYNDYLSAIGAANTSDVIFASSDYCPITNLEYADMAYEWQFNGVNSYQKRVGFGSSEKEFLNDKQQNLSNRLKNEFPSYVNALNLKDEKGNKLILGTDGNGSFKDFIKS
;
A
#
# COMPACT_ATOMS: atom_id res chain seq x y z
N MET A 1 35.25 16.25 -19.57
CA MET A 1 34.87 15.31 -18.50
C MET A 1 33.52 14.75 -18.92
N PRO A 2 33.34 13.45 -19.05
CA PRO A 2 32.02 12.91 -19.32
C PRO A 2 31.13 13.29 -18.14
N ALA A 3 29.96 13.86 -18.44
CA ALA A 3 28.93 14.09 -17.45
C ALA A 3 28.67 12.75 -16.76
N GLN A 4 28.90 12.69 -15.48
CA GLN A 4 28.43 11.55 -14.68
C GLN A 4 26.94 11.41 -15.00
N PRO A 5 26.47 10.20 -15.27
CA PRO A 5 25.04 9.99 -15.41
C PRO A 5 24.44 10.59 -14.14
N SER A 6 23.51 11.53 -14.34
CA SER A 6 22.75 12.11 -13.25
C SER A 6 22.22 10.92 -12.48
N SER A 7 22.96 10.55 -11.43
CA SER A 7 22.66 9.40 -10.60
C SER A 7 21.15 9.46 -10.40
N LEU A 8 20.49 8.33 -10.60
CA LEU A 8 19.10 8.18 -10.22
C LEU A 8 19.05 8.49 -8.72
N LYS A 9 19.08 9.76 -8.39
CA LYS A 9 18.96 10.29 -7.03
C LYS A 9 17.50 10.17 -6.63
N GLY A 10 16.92 8.99 -6.88
CA GLY A 10 15.60 8.66 -6.44
C GLY A 10 15.59 8.51 -4.93
N LYS A 11 14.71 9.21 -4.28
CA LYS A 11 14.39 8.96 -2.87
C LYS A 11 13.36 7.84 -2.86
N ALA A 12 13.78 6.62 -2.54
CA ALA A 12 12.85 5.52 -2.40
C ALA A 12 12.06 5.69 -1.09
N PHE A 13 10.76 5.68 -1.20
CA PHE A 13 9.85 5.80 -0.07
C PHE A 13 9.33 4.40 0.27
N ASN A 14 9.68 3.86 1.41
CA ASN A 14 9.15 2.59 1.88
C ASN A 14 8.28 2.86 3.11
N PRO A 15 6.95 2.98 2.95
CA PRO A 15 6.09 3.15 4.11
C PRO A 15 6.17 1.92 5.01
N PRO A 16 6.20 2.09 6.33
CA PRO A 16 6.18 0.96 7.24
C PRO A 16 4.86 0.20 7.09
N ILE A 17 4.95 -1.07 6.73
CA ILE A 17 3.81 -1.96 6.43
C ILE A 17 3.00 -2.33 7.67
N ASN A 18 3.30 -1.83 8.84
CA ASN A 18 2.59 -2.23 10.05
C ASN A 18 1.98 -1.03 10.78
N GLY A 19 0.72 -0.77 10.49
CA GLY A 19 -0.13 -0.09 11.44
C GLY A 19 -0.21 -0.91 12.71
N GLY A 20 0.52 -0.51 13.76
CA GLY A 20 0.31 -1.12 15.05
C GLY A 20 1.53 -1.32 15.94
N MET A 21 2.74 -1.15 15.43
CA MET A 21 3.91 -1.08 16.31
C MET A 21 4.74 0.12 15.91
N GLY A 22 4.94 1.00 16.90
CA GLY A 22 5.67 2.22 16.74
C GLY A 22 7.01 2.01 16.06
N ARG A 23 7.34 2.98 15.21
CA ARG A 23 8.67 3.26 14.68
C ARG A 23 9.57 2.03 14.52
N GLN A 24 9.35 1.22 13.54
CA GLN A 24 10.45 0.44 13.01
C GLN A 24 11.01 1.20 11.81
N LEU A 25 11.98 2.04 12.08
CA LEU A 25 12.98 2.38 11.07
C LEU A 25 13.45 1.05 10.46
N PRO A 26 13.66 0.97 9.14
CA PRO A 26 14.28 -0.21 8.57
C PRO A 26 15.55 -0.45 9.38
N ARG A 27 15.62 -1.62 10.04
CA ARG A 27 16.81 -1.97 10.82
C ARG A 27 17.95 -2.17 9.85
N ILE A 28 18.72 -1.13 9.67
CA ILE A 28 20.00 -1.18 8.95
C ILE A 28 20.94 -2.16 9.68
N GLU A 29 20.73 -2.37 10.98
CA GLU A 29 21.53 -3.24 11.85
C GLU A 29 21.27 -4.74 11.68
N GLY A 30 20.29 -5.15 10.90
CA GLY A 30 19.98 -6.56 10.65
C GLY A 30 20.82 -7.13 9.52
N ASN A 31 22.02 -7.58 9.83
CA ASN A 31 22.82 -8.43 8.94
C ASN A 31 23.12 -7.80 7.56
N ILE A 32 24.14 -6.95 7.52
CA ILE A 32 24.69 -6.35 6.29
C ILE A 32 25.08 -7.40 5.21
N ASN A 33 25.10 -8.67 5.58
CA ASN A 33 25.35 -9.80 4.67
C ASN A 33 24.08 -10.39 4.04
N LYS A 34 22.89 -9.91 4.38
CA LYS A 34 21.66 -10.29 3.69
C LYS A 34 21.24 -9.17 2.74
N GLU A 35 20.89 -9.54 1.52
CA GLU A 35 20.30 -8.64 0.54
C GLU A 35 19.11 -7.90 1.18
N ASN A 36 19.25 -6.60 1.27
CA ASN A 36 18.27 -5.69 1.85
C ASN A 36 18.01 -4.60 0.82
N THR A 37 16.76 -4.34 0.53
CA THR A 37 16.34 -3.34 -0.47
C THR A 37 16.95 -1.97 -0.23
N VAL A 38 17.09 -1.55 1.04
CA VAL A 38 17.74 -0.28 1.41
C VAL A 38 19.20 -0.29 1.01
N VAL A 39 19.93 -1.34 1.39
CA VAL A 39 21.36 -1.51 1.05
C VAL A 39 21.54 -1.58 -0.45
N ALA A 40 20.70 -2.33 -1.15
CA ALA A 40 20.74 -2.45 -2.61
C ALA A 40 20.48 -1.10 -3.30
N ALA A 41 19.58 -0.28 -2.81
CA ALA A 41 19.33 1.06 -3.32
C ALA A 41 20.53 2.00 -3.06
N LEU A 42 21.02 2.02 -1.82
CA LEU A 42 22.20 2.85 -1.45
C LEU A 42 23.43 2.47 -2.27
N SER A 43 23.70 1.19 -2.47
CA SER A 43 24.84 0.71 -3.27
C SER A 43 24.78 1.13 -4.75
N ARG A 44 23.58 1.48 -5.23
CA ARG A 44 23.36 2.02 -6.58
C ARG A 44 23.26 3.54 -6.64
N GLY A 45 23.58 4.23 -5.55
CA GLY A 45 23.62 5.68 -5.50
C GLY A 45 22.27 6.35 -5.25
N TYR A 46 21.24 5.61 -4.86
CA TYR A 46 19.98 6.20 -4.42
C TYR A 46 20.09 6.78 -3.01
N VAL A 47 19.39 7.87 -2.79
CA VAL A 47 19.10 8.33 -1.43
C VAL A 47 17.82 7.63 -0.97
N VAL A 48 17.84 7.03 0.20
CA VAL A 48 16.68 6.31 0.76
C VAL A 48 16.08 7.12 1.90
N ALA A 49 14.79 7.38 1.83
CA ALA A 49 14.01 8.01 2.88
C ALA A 49 12.86 7.10 3.30
N SER A 50 12.60 7.02 4.60
CA SER A 50 11.45 6.30 5.15
C SER A 50 10.67 7.24 6.05
N ALA A 51 9.46 7.60 5.64
CA ALA A 51 8.58 8.44 6.45
C ALA A 51 7.71 7.57 7.37
N GLY A 52 7.55 8.04 8.61
CA GLY A 52 6.53 7.50 9.49
C GLY A 52 5.14 7.91 8.99
N ALA A 53 4.19 6.98 8.99
CA ALA A 53 2.81 7.26 8.64
C ALA A 53 1.87 6.73 9.72
N ARG A 54 0.75 7.42 9.92
CA ARG A 54 -0.29 7.01 10.87
C ARG A 54 -0.93 5.71 10.39
N GLY A 55 -1.04 4.75 11.29
CA GLY A 55 -1.70 3.48 11.04
C GLY A 55 -3.13 3.45 11.58
N ARG A 56 -3.99 2.61 10.99
CA ARG A 56 -5.41 2.48 11.35
C ARG A 56 -5.68 2.16 12.82
N THR A 57 -4.71 1.60 13.52
CA THR A 57 -4.80 1.21 14.94
C THR A 57 -4.21 2.25 15.89
N ASN A 58 -3.63 3.33 15.37
CA ASN A 58 -3.13 4.40 16.22
C ASN A 58 -4.27 5.10 16.95
N LYS A 59 -4.09 5.30 18.24
CA LYS A 59 -5.03 5.98 19.12
C LYS A 59 -4.33 7.12 19.86
N ASP A 60 -5.08 8.16 20.14
CA ASP A 60 -4.66 9.21 21.06
C ASP A 60 -4.81 8.76 22.53
N ASP A 61 -4.43 9.62 23.46
CA ASP A 61 -4.50 9.34 24.91
C ASP A 61 -5.94 9.14 25.41
N LYS A 62 -6.95 9.55 24.64
CA LYS A 62 -8.37 9.35 24.91
C LYS A 62 -8.92 8.08 24.24
N GLY A 63 -8.08 7.28 23.58
CA GLY A 63 -8.46 6.05 22.89
C GLY A 63 -9.14 6.27 21.54
N LYS A 64 -9.18 7.48 21.02
CA LYS A 64 -9.76 7.80 19.71
C LYS A 64 -8.78 7.41 18.59
N TYR A 65 -9.26 6.70 17.57
CA TYR A 65 -8.47 6.38 16.39
C TYR A 65 -8.24 7.62 15.52
N TYR A 66 -6.99 7.89 15.17
CA TYR A 66 -6.61 9.05 14.34
C TYR A 66 -5.85 8.67 13.04
N GLY A 67 -5.58 7.41 12.83
CA GLY A 67 -4.83 6.90 11.67
C GLY A 67 -5.68 6.13 10.65
N LYS A 68 -7.01 6.29 10.66
CA LYS A 68 -7.88 5.70 9.62
C LYS A 68 -7.59 6.31 8.26
N ALA A 69 -7.95 5.59 7.20
CA ALA A 69 -7.84 6.12 5.84
C ALA A 69 -8.55 7.51 5.73
N PRO A 70 -7.96 8.46 5.01
CA PRO A 70 -6.75 8.39 4.19
C PRO A 70 -5.44 8.78 4.92
N ALA A 71 -5.42 8.86 6.26
CA ALA A 71 -4.35 9.47 7.06
C ALA A 71 -2.94 9.00 6.67
N GLY A 72 -2.73 7.69 6.49
CA GLY A 72 -1.43 7.16 6.11
C GLY A 72 -0.92 7.67 4.76
N LEU A 73 -1.81 7.75 3.76
CA LEU A 73 -1.45 8.29 2.46
C LEU A 73 -1.15 9.79 2.52
N VAL A 74 -1.95 10.53 3.29
CA VAL A 74 -1.73 11.97 3.53
C VAL A 74 -0.36 12.23 4.16
N ASP A 75 0.04 11.41 5.13
CA ASP A 75 1.36 11.51 5.78
C ASP A 75 2.49 11.27 4.78
N LEU A 76 2.34 10.29 3.90
CA LEU A 76 3.33 10.00 2.87
C LEU A 76 3.42 11.13 1.83
N LYS A 77 2.28 11.70 1.40
CA LYS A 77 2.24 12.87 0.54
C LYS A 77 2.92 14.08 1.20
N ALA A 78 2.66 14.31 2.49
CA ALA A 78 3.34 15.35 3.26
C ALA A 78 4.85 15.12 3.34
N GLY A 79 5.29 13.86 3.48
CA GLY A 79 6.69 13.49 3.41
C GLY A 79 7.33 13.81 2.05
N ILE A 80 6.65 13.56 0.93
CA ILE A 80 7.11 13.94 -0.40
C ILE A 80 7.24 15.47 -0.51
N ARG A 81 6.21 16.19 -0.06
CA ARG A 81 6.23 17.66 -0.04
C ARG A 81 7.39 18.21 0.80
N TYR A 82 7.64 17.61 1.97
CA TYR A 82 8.78 17.97 2.82
C TYR A 82 10.12 17.77 2.12
N LEU A 83 10.32 16.63 1.47
CA LEU A 83 11.56 16.35 0.73
C LEU A 83 11.77 17.35 -0.40
N ARG A 84 10.70 17.71 -1.10
CA ARG A 84 10.75 18.67 -2.21
C ARG A 84 10.97 20.11 -1.74
N PHE A 85 10.36 20.49 -0.64
CA PHE A 85 10.55 21.81 -0.02
C PHE A 85 11.99 22.03 0.49
N ASN A 86 12.66 20.96 0.90
CA ASN A 86 14.04 21.00 1.41
C ASN A 86 15.05 20.38 0.43
N ASP A 87 14.78 20.33 -0.86
CA ASP A 87 15.64 19.67 -1.83
C ASP A 87 17.04 20.27 -1.91
N ASP A 88 17.14 21.59 -1.71
CA ASP A 88 18.40 22.33 -1.62
C ASP A 88 19.27 22.00 -0.40
N LYS A 89 18.66 21.44 0.65
CA LYS A 89 19.32 21.09 1.93
C LYS A 89 19.57 19.60 2.09
N MET A 90 19.13 18.78 1.15
CA MET A 90 19.15 17.33 1.27
C MET A 90 19.81 16.69 0.05
N PRO A 91 20.54 15.57 0.24
CA PRO A 91 21.09 14.86 -0.90
C PRO A 91 19.99 14.29 -1.79
N GLY A 92 20.24 14.24 -3.09
CA GLY A 92 19.32 13.70 -4.06
C GLY A 92 18.61 14.76 -4.87
N ASP A 93 17.64 14.34 -5.68
CA ASP A 93 16.79 15.17 -6.52
C ASP A 93 15.34 14.84 -6.21
N ALA A 94 14.65 15.73 -5.52
CA ALA A 94 13.28 15.51 -5.13
C ALA A 94 12.26 15.55 -6.29
N ASN A 95 12.71 15.87 -7.50
CA ASN A 95 11.90 15.70 -8.71
C ASN A 95 11.92 14.26 -9.23
N LYS A 96 12.82 13.42 -8.71
CA LYS A 96 12.99 12.02 -9.09
C LYS A 96 12.71 11.06 -7.93
N ILE A 97 11.64 11.33 -7.19
CA ILE A 97 11.19 10.43 -6.11
C ILE A 97 10.57 9.17 -6.72
N ILE A 98 11.04 8.03 -6.28
CA ILE A 98 10.45 6.73 -6.57
C ILE A 98 9.89 6.18 -5.26
N SER A 99 8.59 5.90 -5.22
CA SER A 99 8.00 5.16 -4.12
C SER A 99 8.25 3.65 -4.31
N ASN A 100 8.40 2.95 -3.20
CA ASN A 100 8.60 1.50 -3.23
C ASN A 100 7.79 0.87 -2.10
N GLY A 101 7.03 -0.17 -2.41
CA GLY A 101 6.21 -0.83 -1.41
C GLY A 101 5.77 -2.23 -1.82
N THR A 102 5.50 -3.07 -0.81
CA THR A 102 5.05 -4.46 -0.98
C THR A 102 3.71 -4.66 -0.29
N SER A 103 2.78 -5.40 -0.89
CA SER A 103 1.45 -5.72 -0.35
C SER A 103 0.65 -4.45 -0.03
N ALA A 104 0.27 -4.21 1.21
CA ALA A 104 -0.35 -2.94 1.64
C ALA A 104 0.55 -1.72 1.36
N GLY A 105 1.87 -1.88 1.48
CA GLY A 105 2.84 -0.86 1.07
C GLY A 105 2.87 -0.66 -0.45
N GLY A 106 2.67 -1.73 -1.24
CA GLY A 106 2.48 -1.66 -2.69
C GLY A 106 1.26 -0.83 -3.05
N ALA A 107 0.13 -1.06 -2.38
CA ALA A 107 -1.08 -0.24 -2.56
C ALA A 107 -0.84 1.25 -2.25
N MET A 108 -0.12 1.54 -1.16
CA MET A 108 0.22 2.92 -0.80
C MET A 108 1.18 3.56 -1.81
N SER A 109 2.14 2.81 -2.34
CA SER A 109 3.06 3.25 -3.39
C SER A 109 2.31 3.56 -4.69
N ALA A 110 1.42 2.67 -5.13
CA ALA A 110 0.56 2.87 -6.30
C ALA A 110 -0.35 4.10 -6.15
N LEU A 111 -0.95 4.29 -4.96
CA LEU A 111 -1.75 5.47 -4.66
C LEU A 111 -0.94 6.76 -4.71
N LEU A 112 0.31 6.76 -4.23
CA LEU A 112 1.19 7.93 -4.37
C LEU A 112 1.45 8.27 -5.84
N GLY A 113 1.67 7.26 -6.68
CA GLY A 113 1.87 7.43 -8.11
C GLY A 113 0.64 7.97 -8.84
N SER A 114 -0.53 7.42 -8.53
CA SER A 114 -1.77 7.72 -9.24
C SER A 114 -2.49 8.99 -8.76
N THR A 115 -2.19 9.50 -7.56
CA THR A 115 -2.92 10.61 -6.95
C THR A 115 -2.07 11.87 -6.70
N GLY A 116 -0.99 12.04 -7.44
CA GLY A 116 -0.14 13.23 -7.31
C GLY A 116 -0.94 14.54 -7.51
N ASN A 117 -0.85 15.44 -6.53
CA ASN A 117 -1.59 16.71 -6.48
C ASN A 117 -3.11 16.59 -6.60
N HIS A 118 -3.69 15.43 -6.29
CA HIS A 118 -5.15 15.28 -6.39
C HIS A 118 -5.85 16.16 -5.35
N PRO A 119 -6.89 16.94 -5.75
CA PRO A 119 -7.52 17.94 -4.88
C PRO A 119 -8.17 17.36 -3.62
N ASP A 120 -8.63 16.11 -3.64
CA ASP A 120 -9.26 15.46 -2.49
C ASP A 120 -8.37 15.39 -1.23
N TYR A 121 -7.05 15.54 -1.41
CA TYR A 121 -6.10 15.51 -0.30
C TYR A 121 -5.73 16.91 0.23
N ASN A 122 -6.15 18.00 -0.43
CA ASN A 122 -5.71 19.35 -0.08
C ASN A 122 -6.09 19.74 1.35
N ASP A 123 -7.32 19.49 1.76
CA ASP A 123 -7.80 19.84 3.11
C ASP A 123 -7.04 19.05 4.19
N TYR A 124 -6.81 17.77 3.95
CA TYR A 124 -6.03 16.92 4.86
C TYR A 124 -4.58 17.37 4.97
N LEU A 125 -3.95 17.71 3.85
CA LEU A 125 -2.56 18.18 3.82
C LEU A 125 -2.41 19.53 4.50
N SER A 126 -3.37 20.44 4.28
CA SER A 126 -3.43 21.73 4.95
C SER A 126 -3.61 21.56 6.46
N ALA A 127 -4.51 20.68 6.89
CA ALA A 127 -4.78 20.43 8.30
C ALA A 127 -3.57 19.90 9.09
N ILE A 128 -2.65 19.20 8.45
CA ILE A 128 -1.41 18.73 9.08
C ILE A 128 -0.21 19.65 8.84
N GLY A 129 -0.40 20.81 8.21
CA GLY A 129 0.67 21.77 7.94
C GLY A 129 1.69 21.29 6.92
N ALA A 130 1.29 20.48 5.93
CA ALA A 130 2.18 20.03 4.87
C ALA A 130 2.72 21.20 4.05
N ALA A 131 3.97 21.11 3.60
CA ALA A 131 4.59 22.14 2.78
C ALA A 131 3.79 22.39 1.51
N ASN A 132 3.69 23.66 1.09
CA ASN A 132 2.99 24.05 -0.14
C ASN A 132 3.86 23.80 -1.38
N THR A 133 4.04 22.53 -1.70
CA THR A 133 4.77 22.06 -2.91
C THR A 133 4.00 20.90 -3.53
N SER A 134 4.49 20.40 -4.67
CA SER A 134 3.89 19.23 -5.33
C SER A 134 4.19 17.93 -4.61
N ASP A 135 3.23 16.99 -4.57
CA ASP A 135 3.44 15.60 -4.15
C ASP A 135 3.43 14.59 -5.30
N VAL A 136 3.53 15.05 -6.54
CA VAL A 136 3.74 14.17 -7.70
C VAL A 136 5.08 13.46 -7.56
N ILE A 137 5.11 12.15 -7.76
CA ILE A 137 6.35 11.36 -7.78
C ILE A 137 6.75 11.01 -9.21
N PHE A 138 8.02 10.67 -9.39
CA PHE A 138 8.56 10.30 -10.70
C PHE A 138 8.12 8.92 -11.15
N ALA A 139 8.10 7.95 -10.22
CA ALA A 139 7.68 6.57 -10.48
C ALA A 139 7.24 5.88 -9.19
N SER A 140 6.45 4.83 -9.32
CA SER A 140 6.14 3.90 -8.25
C SER A 140 6.64 2.49 -8.57
N SER A 141 7.14 1.80 -7.56
CA SER A 141 7.61 0.42 -7.63
C SER A 141 6.75 -0.41 -6.69
N ASP A 142 5.78 -1.12 -7.28
CA ASP A 142 4.66 -1.70 -6.57
C ASP A 142 4.76 -3.24 -6.62
N TYR A 143 5.10 -3.84 -5.49
CA TYR A 143 5.21 -5.28 -5.37
C TYR A 143 3.92 -5.88 -4.80
N CYS A 144 3.25 -6.75 -5.56
CA CYS A 144 1.97 -7.38 -5.24
C CYS A 144 1.00 -6.41 -4.53
N PRO A 145 0.68 -5.25 -5.13
CA PRO A 145 -0.19 -4.25 -4.52
C PRO A 145 -1.62 -4.76 -4.39
N ILE A 146 -2.32 -4.33 -3.35
CA ILE A 146 -3.78 -4.43 -3.32
C ILE A 146 -4.31 -3.32 -4.21
N THR A 147 -4.88 -3.68 -5.36
CA THR A 147 -5.26 -2.72 -6.41
C THR A 147 -6.69 -2.22 -6.31
N ASN A 148 -7.57 -2.97 -5.65
CA ASN A 148 -8.96 -2.60 -5.46
C ASN A 148 -9.30 -2.52 -3.98
N LEU A 149 -9.04 -1.37 -3.36
CA LEU A 149 -9.23 -1.19 -1.92
C LEU A 149 -10.69 -1.17 -1.49
N GLU A 150 -11.60 -0.80 -2.40
CA GLU A 150 -13.03 -0.70 -2.09
C GLU A 150 -13.71 -2.07 -2.04
N TYR A 151 -13.33 -2.97 -2.95
CA TYR A 151 -13.99 -4.26 -3.14
C TYR A 151 -13.09 -5.47 -2.88
N ALA A 152 -11.87 -5.25 -2.35
CA ALA A 152 -10.92 -6.32 -2.07
C ALA A 152 -11.50 -7.39 -1.13
N ASP A 153 -12.29 -6.99 -0.14
CA ASP A 153 -12.89 -7.91 0.81
C ASP A 153 -13.83 -8.92 0.14
N MET A 154 -14.61 -8.50 -0.88
CA MET A 154 -15.46 -9.42 -1.65
C MET A 154 -14.62 -10.48 -2.37
N ALA A 155 -13.48 -10.08 -2.98
CA ALA A 155 -12.59 -10.99 -3.69
C ALA A 155 -11.96 -12.01 -2.75
N TYR A 156 -11.50 -11.56 -1.58
CA TYR A 156 -10.96 -12.46 -0.56
C TYR A 156 -12.00 -13.43 -0.02
N GLU A 157 -13.20 -12.95 0.27
CA GLU A 157 -14.26 -13.81 0.77
C GLU A 157 -14.79 -14.76 -0.30
N TRP A 158 -14.80 -14.37 -1.57
CA TRP A 158 -15.09 -15.30 -2.66
C TRP A 158 -14.06 -16.42 -2.76
N GLN A 159 -12.77 -16.09 -2.60
CA GLN A 159 -11.67 -17.05 -2.72
C GLN A 159 -11.55 -17.96 -1.49
N PHE A 160 -11.72 -17.41 -0.28
CA PHE A 160 -11.38 -18.08 0.97
C PHE A 160 -12.59 -18.36 1.89
N ASN A 161 -13.81 -18.14 1.41
CA ASN A 161 -15.01 -18.43 2.19
C ASN A 161 -15.00 -19.89 2.68
N GLY A 162 -15.32 -20.07 3.96
CA GLY A 162 -15.24 -21.39 4.63
C GLY A 162 -13.93 -21.61 5.40
N VAL A 163 -12.91 -20.77 5.21
CA VAL A 163 -11.73 -20.72 6.08
C VAL A 163 -12.08 -19.90 7.33
N ASN A 164 -12.71 -20.55 8.30
CA ASN A 164 -13.30 -19.89 9.46
C ASN A 164 -12.34 -19.72 10.64
N SER A 165 -11.04 -19.80 10.41
CA SER A 165 -10.02 -19.59 11.46
C SER A 165 -8.86 -18.72 10.93
N TYR A 166 -8.27 -17.95 11.84
CA TYR A 166 -7.13 -17.10 11.54
C TYR A 166 -6.12 -17.07 12.69
N GLN A 167 -4.88 -16.65 12.38
CA GLN A 167 -3.83 -16.45 13.37
C GLN A 167 -3.84 -14.99 13.83
N LYS A 168 -4.23 -14.78 15.08
CA LYS A 168 -4.18 -13.47 15.71
C LYS A 168 -2.84 -13.27 16.38
N ARG A 169 -2.14 -12.19 16.04
CA ARG A 169 -0.91 -11.81 16.73
C ARG A 169 -1.24 -11.27 18.12
N VAL A 170 -0.70 -11.92 19.15
CA VAL A 170 -0.88 -11.54 20.56
C VAL A 170 0.39 -10.95 21.19
N GLY A 171 1.51 -10.94 20.45
CA GLY A 171 2.78 -10.37 20.89
C GLY A 171 3.89 -10.52 19.86
N PHE A 172 5.11 -10.16 20.24
CA PHE A 172 6.26 -10.29 19.36
C PHE A 172 6.62 -11.76 19.17
N GLY A 173 6.36 -12.28 17.96
CA GLY A 173 6.68 -13.68 17.62
C GLY A 173 5.65 -14.72 18.08
N SER A 174 4.55 -14.32 18.72
CA SER A 174 3.47 -15.21 19.14
C SER A 174 2.17 -14.94 18.42
N SER A 175 1.43 -15.99 18.10
CA SER A 175 0.08 -15.91 17.54
C SER A 175 -0.81 -16.96 18.14
N GLU A 176 -2.09 -16.66 18.29
CA GLU A 176 -3.14 -17.58 18.73
C GLU A 176 -4.10 -17.84 17.59
N LYS A 177 -4.58 -19.07 17.50
CA LYS A 177 -5.61 -19.42 16.52
C LYS A 177 -6.97 -19.00 17.06
N GLU A 178 -7.64 -18.14 16.31
CA GLU A 178 -9.02 -17.71 16.58
C GLU A 178 -9.97 -18.19 15.49
N PHE A 179 -11.24 -18.22 15.79
CA PHE A 179 -12.31 -18.60 14.87
C PHE A 179 -13.25 -17.43 14.63
N LEU A 180 -13.81 -17.38 13.42
CA LEU A 180 -14.84 -16.42 13.07
C LEU A 180 -16.11 -16.72 13.89
N ASN A 181 -16.68 -15.70 14.50
CA ASN A 181 -18.01 -15.80 15.10
C ASN A 181 -19.12 -15.74 14.03
N ASP A 182 -20.37 -16.01 14.43
CA ASP A 182 -21.51 -16.08 13.52
C ASP A 182 -21.72 -14.80 12.72
N LYS A 183 -21.48 -13.63 13.32
CA LYS A 183 -21.61 -12.33 12.60
C LYS A 183 -20.54 -12.19 11.53
N GLN A 184 -19.32 -12.61 11.82
CA GLN A 184 -18.22 -12.59 10.84
C GLN A 184 -18.47 -13.58 9.71
N GLN A 185 -18.93 -14.80 10.03
CA GLN A 185 -19.28 -15.81 9.01
C GLN A 185 -20.44 -15.33 8.11
N ASN A 186 -21.47 -14.72 8.69
CA ASN A 186 -22.57 -14.14 7.93
C ASN A 186 -22.10 -13.00 7.01
N LEU A 187 -21.18 -12.14 7.49
CA LEU A 187 -20.58 -11.10 6.66
C LEU A 187 -19.75 -11.69 5.52
N SER A 188 -18.93 -12.69 5.81
CA SER A 188 -18.13 -13.42 4.83
C SER A 188 -19.02 -13.98 3.70
N ASN A 189 -20.10 -14.67 4.07
CA ASN A 189 -21.07 -15.22 3.09
C ASN A 189 -21.71 -14.13 2.22
N ARG A 190 -22.06 -12.98 2.80
CA ARG A 190 -22.64 -11.87 2.04
C ARG A 190 -21.63 -11.30 1.05
N LEU A 191 -20.41 -10.99 1.49
CA LEU A 191 -19.34 -10.46 0.63
C LEU A 191 -19.02 -11.41 -0.52
N LYS A 192 -18.88 -12.70 -0.24
CA LYS A 192 -18.70 -13.73 -1.27
C LYS A 192 -19.82 -13.68 -2.33
N ASN A 193 -21.07 -13.56 -1.91
CA ASN A 193 -22.22 -13.60 -2.81
C ASN A 193 -22.34 -12.35 -3.70
N GLU A 194 -21.83 -11.20 -3.24
CA GLU A 194 -21.81 -9.96 -4.01
C GLU A 194 -20.71 -9.95 -5.09
N PHE A 195 -19.64 -10.71 -4.92
CA PHE A 195 -18.47 -10.67 -5.81
C PHE A 195 -18.79 -11.00 -7.28
N PRO A 196 -19.60 -12.02 -7.63
CA PRO A 196 -19.95 -12.31 -9.03
C PRO A 196 -20.65 -11.14 -9.74
N SER A 197 -21.58 -10.48 -9.07
CA SER A 197 -22.28 -9.31 -9.60
C SER A 197 -21.33 -8.16 -9.88
N TYR A 198 -20.42 -7.89 -8.94
CA TYR A 198 -19.38 -6.88 -9.11
C TYR A 198 -18.47 -7.18 -10.29
N VAL A 199 -17.91 -8.40 -10.39
CA VAL A 199 -17.02 -8.80 -11.50
C VAL A 199 -17.70 -8.66 -12.84
N ASN A 200 -18.95 -9.14 -12.94
CA ASN A 200 -19.72 -9.09 -14.19
C ASN A 200 -20.04 -7.66 -14.64
N ALA A 201 -20.21 -6.74 -13.68
CA ALA A 201 -20.44 -5.31 -13.97
C ALA A 201 -19.20 -4.62 -14.56
N LEU A 202 -18.00 -5.12 -14.30
CA LEU A 202 -16.74 -4.60 -14.87
C LEU A 202 -16.60 -4.85 -16.37
N ASN A 203 -17.42 -5.74 -16.95
CA ASN A 203 -17.36 -6.12 -18.36
C ASN A 203 -15.96 -6.54 -18.85
N LEU A 204 -15.24 -7.28 -18.02
CA LEU A 204 -13.91 -7.76 -18.32
C LEU A 204 -13.92 -8.67 -19.56
N LYS A 205 -12.81 -8.65 -20.31
CA LYS A 205 -12.63 -9.45 -21.53
C LYS A 205 -11.27 -10.12 -21.50
N ASP A 206 -11.19 -11.30 -22.15
CA ASP A 206 -9.93 -11.95 -22.44
C ASP A 206 -9.17 -11.24 -23.59
N GLU A 207 -7.99 -11.72 -23.92
CA GLU A 207 -7.13 -11.18 -25.00
C GLU A 207 -7.78 -11.27 -26.38
N LYS A 208 -8.77 -12.16 -26.56
CA LYS A 208 -9.53 -12.37 -27.81
C LYS A 208 -10.81 -11.53 -27.86
N GLY A 209 -11.09 -10.74 -26.81
CA GLY A 209 -12.27 -9.90 -26.70
C GLY A 209 -13.52 -10.62 -26.18
N ASN A 210 -13.44 -11.88 -25.77
CA ASN A 210 -14.56 -12.61 -25.20
C ASN A 210 -14.86 -12.11 -23.78
N LYS A 211 -16.11 -11.94 -23.45
CA LYS A 211 -16.54 -11.49 -22.14
C LYS A 211 -16.26 -12.56 -21.07
N LEU A 212 -15.64 -12.13 -19.97
CA LEU A 212 -15.41 -12.96 -18.81
C LEU A 212 -16.61 -12.87 -17.86
N ILE A 213 -17.19 -14.02 -17.53
CA ILE A 213 -18.39 -14.12 -16.68
C ILE A 213 -18.08 -15.01 -15.49
N LEU A 214 -18.56 -14.59 -14.32
CA LEU A 214 -18.53 -15.35 -13.08
C LEU A 214 -19.96 -15.66 -12.65
N GLY A 215 -20.30 -16.95 -12.56
CA GLY A 215 -21.58 -17.41 -12.06
C GLY A 215 -21.70 -17.30 -10.53
N THR A 216 -22.91 -17.27 -10.02
CA THR A 216 -23.19 -17.25 -8.56
C THR A 216 -22.72 -18.53 -7.86
N ASP A 217 -22.59 -19.62 -8.60
CA ASP A 217 -21.99 -20.89 -8.16
C ASP A 217 -20.46 -20.84 -8.08
N GLY A 218 -19.87 -19.70 -8.47
CA GLY A 218 -18.42 -19.50 -8.49
C GLY A 218 -17.72 -20.14 -9.69
N ASN A 219 -18.44 -20.55 -10.73
CA ASN A 219 -17.88 -21.07 -11.97
C ASN A 219 -18.04 -20.07 -13.13
N GLY A 220 -17.39 -20.34 -14.26
CA GLY A 220 -17.50 -19.51 -15.47
C GLY A 220 -16.15 -19.06 -16.01
N SER A 221 -16.19 -18.41 -17.17
CA SER A 221 -15.01 -18.03 -17.95
C SER A 221 -14.04 -17.12 -17.19
N PHE A 222 -14.52 -16.30 -16.25
CA PHE A 222 -13.64 -15.51 -15.37
C PHE A 222 -12.75 -16.40 -14.49
N LYS A 223 -13.35 -17.42 -13.85
CA LYS A 223 -12.60 -18.35 -12.99
C LYS A 223 -11.58 -19.14 -13.79
N ASP A 224 -11.97 -19.56 -15.00
CA ASP A 224 -11.08 -20.34 -15.87
C ASP A 224 -9.89 -19.49 -16.34
N PHE A 225 -10.15 -18.21 -16.68
CA PHE A 225 -9.12 -17.25 -17.09
C PHE A 225 -8.10 -16.97 -15.97
N ILE A 226 -8.53 -16.81 -14.71
CA ILE A 226 -7.57 -16.56 -13.62
C ILE A 226 -6.79 -17.81 -13.18
N LYS A 227 -7.15 -19.00 -13.68
CA LYS A 227 -6.44 -20.25 -13.40
C LYS A 227 -5.48 -20.67 -14.53
N SER A 228 -5.62 -20.06 -15.71
CA SER A 228 -4.73 -20.32 -16.86
C SER A 228 -3.41 -19.57 -16.70
#